data_22a0ecc3e2760d01756dee891b6adba2
#
_entry.id   22a0ecc3e2760d01756dee891b6adba2
#
_cell.length_a   1.000
_cell.length_b   1.000
_cell.length_c   1.000
_cell.angle_alpha   90.00
_cell.angle_beta   90.00
_cell.angle_gamma   90.00
#
_symmetry.space_group_name_H-M   'P 1'
#
loop_
_entity.id
_entity.type
_entity.pdbx_description
1 polymer ?
#
loop_
_entity_poly.entity_id
_entity_poly.type
_entity_poly.pdbx_seq_one_letter_code
_entity_poly.pdbx_strand_id
1 'polypeptide(L)'
;MIVLDLKDSRPLYEQIVERFKHLILCGALPEDEKMPSVRNLAMELSINPNTIQKAYGELEREGFIYSVKGRGNFVASNHNLKEAKKEEVKQQILALVKEGETIGLTREEIVKLLQSE
;
A
#
# COMPACT_ATOMS: atom_id res chain seq x y z
N MET A 1 -13.46 4.97 0.10
CA MET A 1 -12.31 4.25 -0.46
C MET A 1 -11.00 4.56 0.26
N ILE A 2 -10.63 5.81 0.36
CA ILE A 2 -9.45 6.22 1.12
C ILE A 2 -9.86 6.76 2.47
N VAL A 3 -9.35 6.14 3.54
CA VAL A 3 -9.59 6.58 4.91
C VAL A 3 -8.25 7.00 5.49
N LEU A 4 -8.17 8.25 5.93
CA LEU A 4 -6.96 8.81 6.53
C LEU A 4 -7.11 8.84 8.05
N ASP A 5 -6.03 8.49 8.73
CA ASP A 5 -5.98 8.54 10.19
C ASP A 5 -5.21 9.80 10.62
N LEU A 6 -5.95 10.77 11.12
CA LEU A 6 -5.36 12.04 11.57
C LEU A 6 -4.54 11.89 12.85
N LYS A 7 -4.71 10.76 13.55
CA LYS A 7 -3.92 10.46 14.76
C LYS A 7 -2.60 9.78 14.43
N ASP A 8 -2.47 9.26 13.19
CA ASP A 8 -1.22 8.65 12.74
C ASP A 8 -0.17 9.76 12.59
N SER A 9 1.02 9.53 13.13
CA SER A 9 2.10 10.51 13.09
C SER A 9 2.73 10.66 11.70
N ARG A 10 2.45 9.74 10.78
CA ARG A 10 2.99 9.81 9.43
C ARG A 10 2.34 10.95 8.64
N PRO A 11 3.10 11.62 7.76
CA PRO A 11 2.52 12.64 6.87
C PRO A 11 1.35 12.08 6.06
N LEU A 12 0.38 12.92 5.75
CA LEU A 12 -0.81 12.50 5.00
C LEU A 12 -0.46 11.88 3.64
N TYR A 13 0.55 12.43 2.94
CA TYR A 13 0.91 11.88 1.63
C TYR A 13 1.40 10.42 1.75
N GLU A 14 2.11 10.09 2.82
CA GLU A 14 2.57 8.71 3.04
C GLU A 14 1.40 7.75 3.27
N GLN A 15 0.41 8.19 4.03
CA GLN A 15 -0.79 7.38 4.25
C GLN A 15 -1.53 7.13 2.93
N ILE A 16 -1.62 8.14 2.08
CA ILE A 16 -2.27 8.03 0.78
C ILE A 16 -1.50 7.03 -0.10
N VAL A 17 -0.16 7.16 -0.14
CA VAL A 17 0.69 6.24 -0.91
C VAL A 17 0.47 4.80 -0.45
N GLU A 18 0.55 4.55 0.86
CA GLU A 18 0.39 3.21 1.41
C GLU A 18 -0.99 2.63 1.11
N ARG A 19 -2.02 3.46 1.20
CA ARG A 19 -3.38 3.00 0.93
C ARG A 19 -3.56 2.58 -0.52
N PHE A 20 -3.06 3.38 -1.47
CA PHE A 20 -3.15 3.04 -2.88
C PHE A 20 -2.30 1.82 -3.23
N LYS A 21 -1.10 1.70 -2.64
CA LYS A 21 -0.29 0.49 -2.83
C LYS A 21 -1.07 -0.75 -2.43
N HIS A 22 -1.73 -0.69 -1.27
CA HIS A 22 -2.53 -1.81 -0.78
C HIS A 22 -3.67 -2.14 -1.75
N LEU A 23 -4.43 -1.13 -2.18
CA LEU A 23 -5.55 -1.33 -3.09
C LEU A 23 -5.11 -1.93 -4.43
N ILE A 24 -3.94 -1.51 -4.93
CA ILE A 24 -3.39 -2.02 -6.18
C ILE A 24 -2.90 -3.46 -6.00
N LEU A 25 -2.15 -3.73 -4.94
CA LEU A 25 -1.57 -5.05 -4.73
C LEU A 25 -2.62 -6.11 -4.41
N CYS A 26 -3.71 -5.74 -3.72
CA CYS A 26 -4.79 -6.69 -3.43
C CYS A 26 -5.80 -6.84 -4.56
N GLY A 27 -5.64 -6.07 -5.64
CA GLY A 27 -6.52 -6.17 -6.81
C GLY A 27 -7.78 -5.35 -6.76
N ALA A 28 -8.00 -4.58 -5.68
CA ALA A 28 -9.17 -3.70 -5.57
C ALA A 28 -9.14 -2.60 -6.63
N LEU A 29 -7.94 -2.15 -7.01
CA LEU A 29 -7.72 -1.27 -8.15
C LEU A 29 -6.96 -2.08 -9.20
N PRO A 30 -7.66 -2.61 -10.20
CA PRO A 30 -6.99 -3.46 -11.20
C PRO A 30 -6.14 -2.69 -12.18
N GLU A 31 -5.24 -3.42 -12.86
CA GLU A 31 -4.35 -2.87 -13.86
C GLU A 31 -5.14 -2.07 -14.91
N ASP A 32 -4.58 -0.94 -15.29
CA ASP A 32 -5.12 0.01 -16.29
C ASP A 32 -6.39 0.74 -15.85
N GLU A 33 -6.85 0.55 -14.62
CA GLU A 33 -7.96 1.34 -14.11
C GLU A 33 -7.50 2.77 -13.89
N LYS A 34 -8.38 3.72 -14.21
CA LYS A 34 -8.07 5.13 -14.05
C LYS A 34 -8.10 5.52 -12.57
N MET A 35 -7.07 6.22 -12.13
CA MET A 35 -7.00 6.76 -10.78
C MET A 35 -7.92 7.98 -10.65
N PRO A 36 -8.45 8.25 -9.44
CA PRO A 36 -9.15 9.51 -9.21
C PRO A 36 -8.24 10.68 -9.59
N SER A 37 -8.81 11.75 -10.17
CA SER A 37 -7.99 12.92 -10.47
C SER A 37 -7.47 13.55 -9.18
N VAL A 38 -6.34 14.22 -9.26
CA VAL A 38 -5.75 14.92 -8.11
C VAL A 38 -6.77 15.89 -7.51
N ARG A 39 -7.44 16.68 -8.35
CA ARG A 39 -8.43 17.66 -7.90
C ARG A 39 -9.60 16.98 -7.19
N ASN A 40 -10.17 15.95 -7.80
CA ASN A 40 -11.35 15.28 -7.22
C ASN A 40 -11.02 14.61 -5.89
N LEU A 41 -9.88 13.94 -5.82
CA LEU A 41 -9.46 13.28 -4.58
C LEU A 41 -9.20 14.30 -3.48
N ALA A 42 -8.54 15.42 -3.83
CA ALA A 42 -8.28 16.48 -2.86
C ALA A 42 -9.59 17.05 -2.29
N MET A 43 -10.58 17.24 -3.14
CA MET A 43 -11.90 17.72 -2.71
C MET A 43 -12.60 16.69 -1.83
N GLU A 44 -12.58 15.43 -2.25
CA GLU A 44 -13.22 14.34 -1.49
C GLU A 44 -12.62 14.20 -0.10
N LEU A 45 -11.31 14.28 0.02
CA LEU A 45 -10.60 14.12 1.29
C LEU A 45 -10.45 15.44 2.07
N SER A 46 -10.84 16.56 1.48
CA SER A 46 -10.69 17.90 2.07
C SER A 46 -9.24 18.21 2.44
N ILE A 47 -8.32 17.89 1.54
CA ILE A 47 -6.90 18.17 1.76
C ILE A 47 -6.30 18.90 0.56
N ASN A 48 -5.10 19.43 0.76
CA ASN A 48 -4.39 20.21 -0.24
C ASN A 48 -4.09 19.35 -1.49
N PRO A 49 -4.44 19.81 -2.70
CA PRO A 49 -4.10 19.08 -3.93
C PRO A 49 -2.60 18.79 -4.07
N ASN A 50 -1.73 19.63 -3.52
CA ASN A 50 -0.29 19.39 -3.56
C ASN A 50 0.09 18.11 -2.80
N THR A 51 -0.62 17.80 -1.73
CA THR A 51 -0.41 16.55 -0.97
C THR A 51 -0.76 15.34 -1.83
N ILE A 52 -1.87 15.41 -2.58
CA ILE A 52 -2.26 14.33 -3.49
C ILE A 52 -1.24 14.22 -4.62
N GLN A 53 -0.81 15.35 -5.18
CA GLN A 53 0.17 15.36 -6.27
C GLN A 53 1.47 14.70 -5.82
N LYS A 54 1.92 14.99 -4.61
CA LYS A 54 3.12 14.38 -4.04
C LYS A 54 2.96 12.87 -3.90
N ALA A 55 1.80 12.43 -3.42
CA ALA A 55 1.51 11.00 -3.26
C ALA A 55 1.50 10.29 -4.62
N TYR A 56 0.86 10.88 -5.62
CA TYR A 56 0.80 10.30 -6.96
C TYR A 56 2.19 10.26 -7.61
N GLY A 57 3.00 11.31 -7.39
CA GLY A 57 4.38 11.32 -7.88
C GLY A 57 5.20 10.18 -7.29
N GLU A 58 5.02 9.90 -6.01
CA GLU A 58 5.71 8.80 -5.36
C GLU A 58 5.24 7.45 -5.90
N LEU A 59 3.91 7.27 -6.09
CA LEU A 59 3.36 6.05 -6.67
C LEU A 59 3.88 5.80 -8.08
N GLU A 60 3.99 6.87 -8.88
CA GLU A 60 4.53 6.77 -10.23
C GLU A 60 6.01 6.42 -10.20
N ARG A 61 6.78 7.07 -9.33
CA ARG A 61 8.20 6.80 -9.16
C ARG A 61 8.47 5.34 -8.80
N GLU A 62 7.60 4.75 -7.97
CA GLU A 62 7.75 3.37 -7.54
C GLU A 62 7.11 2.35 -8.50
N GLY A 63 6.52 2.83 -9.59
CA GLY A 63 5.99 1.96 -10.63
C GLY A 63 4.58 1.43 -10.40
N PHE A 64 3.84 2.00 -9.45
CA PHE A 64 2.46 1.58 -9.18
C PHE A 64 1.44 2.17 -10.12
N ILE A 65 1.70 3.36 -10.63
CA ILE A 65 0.82 4.05 -11.59
C ILE A 65 1.65 4.64 -12.72
N TYR A 66 0.97 4.97 -13.81
CA TYR A 66 1.59 5.66 -14.94
C TYR A 66 0.69 6.81 -15.41
N SER A 67 1.30 7.85 -15.97
CA SER A 67 0.58 9.02 -16.47
C SER A 67 0.40 8.93 -17.97
N VAL A 68 -0.77 9.34 -18.44
CA VAL A 68 -1.03 9.54 -19.88
C VAL A 68 -1.43 10.98 -20.05
N LYS A 69 -0.61 11.73 -20.80
CA LYS A 69 -0.84 13.16 -21.01
C LYS A 69 -2.24 13.43 -21.56
N GLY A 70 -2.96 14.32 -20.89
CA GLY A 70 -4.31 14.68 -21.26
C GLY A 70 -5.38 13.70 -20.84
N ARG A 71 -5.02 12.57 -20.23
CA ARG A 71 -5.98 11.55 -19.81
C ARG A 71 -5.97 11.27 -18.32
N GLY A 72 -4.83 11.44 -17.64
CA GLY A 72 -4.70 11.26 -16.21
C GLY A 72 -3.74 10.13 -15.84
N ASN A 73 -3.95 9.58 -14.64
CA ASN A 73 -3.12 8.51 -14.09
C ASN A 73 -3.87 7.18 -14.09
N PHE A 74 -3.15 6.11 -14.32
CA PHE A 74 -3.71 4.76 -14.44
C PHE A 74 -2.87 3.77 -13.65
N VAL A 75 -3.50 2.70 -13.19
CA VAL A 75 -2.81 1.63 -12.45
C VAL A 75 -1.88 0.88 -13.40
N ALA A 76 -0.60 0.78 -13.03
CA ALA A 76 0.40 0.08 -13.83
C ALA A 76 0.32 -1.43 -13.65
N SER A 77 0.98 -2.17 -14.56
CA SER A 77 1.19 -3.60 -14.40
C SER A 77 1.97 -3.83 -13.09
N ASN A 78 1.48 -4.73 -12.22
CA ASN A 78 2.00 -4.82 -10.86
C ASN A 78 2.36 -6.23 -10.39
N HIS A 79 2.44 -7.20 -11.31
CA HIS A 79 2.77 -8.58 -10.93
C HIS A 79 4.11 -8.66 -10.18
N ASN A 80 5.14 -8.03 -10.70
CA ASN A 80 6.47 -8.06 -10.08
C ASN A 80 6.49 -7.32 -8.73
N LEU A 81 5.75 -6.23 -8.63
CA LEU A 81 5.63 -5.48 -7.36
C LEU A 81 4.94 -6.33 -6.30
N LYS A 82 3.91 -7.05 -6.69
CA LYS A 82 3.18 -7.93 -5.78
C LYS A 82 4.09 -9.07 -5.28
N GLU A 83 4.84 -9.69 -6.18
CA GLU A 83 5.75 -10.77 -5.81
C GLU A 83 6.87 -10.27 -4.89
N ALA A 84 7.41 -9.09 -5.17
CA ALA A 84 8.42 -8.47 -4.32
C ALA A 84 7.87 -8.19 -2.92
N LYS A 85 6.63 -7.69 -2.84
CA LYS A 85 5.99 -7.41 -1.53
C LYS A 85 5.75 -8.69 -0.75
N LYS A 86 5.32 -9.76 -1.42
CA LYS A 86 5.13 -11.06 -0.78
C LYS A 86 6.44 -11.55 -0.16
N GLU A 87 7.54 -11.42 -0.89
CA GLU A 87 8.84 -11.85 -0.40
C GLU A 87 9.27 -11.03 0.81
N GLU A 88 9.05 -9.72 0.78
CA GLU A 88 9.32 -8.84 1.92
C GLU A 88 8.52 -9.27 3.16
N VAL A 89 7.23 -9.56 2.98
CA VAL A 89 6.36 -10.00 4.08
C VAL A 89 6.82 -11.34 4.64
N LYS A 90 7.24 -12.27 3.78
CA LYS A 90 7.78 -13.56 4.23
C LYS A 90 8.99 -13.36 5.14
N GLN A 91 9.89 -12.45 4.76
CA GLN A 91 11.07 -12.16 5.57
C GLN A 91 10.70 -11.55 6.92
N GLN A 92 9.70 -10.69 6.94
CA GLN A 92 9.19 -10.10 8.19
C GLN A 92 8.59 -11.18 9.10
N ILE A 93 7.84 -12.12 8.54
CA ILE A 93 7.26 -13.23 9.29
C ILE A 93 8.37 -14.07 9.91
N LEU A 94 9.39 -14.42 9.12
CA LEU A 94 10.52 -15.21 9.61
C LEU A 94 11.27 -14.49 10.74
N ALA A 95 11.44 -13.18 10.61
CA ALA A 95 12.10 -12.38 11.65
C ALA A 95 11.30 -12.40 12.95
N LEU A 96 9.97 -12.28 12.86
CA LEU A 96 9.10 -12.35 14.04
C LEU A 96 9.11 -13.73 14.68
N VAL A 97 9.15 -14.80 13.87
CA VAL A 97 9.27 -16.15 14.38
C VAL A 97 10.56 -16.32 15.20
N LYS A 98 11.67 -15.82 14.66
CA LYS A 98 12.96 -15.88 15.38
C LYS A 98 12.92 -15.11 16.68
N GLU A 99 12.35 -13.92 16.68
CA GLU A 99 12.19 -13.11 17.88
C GLU A 99 11.36 -13.87 18.93
N GLY A 100 10.23 -14.46 18.50
CA GLY A 100 9.38 -15.23 19.39
C GLY A 100 10.11 -16.43 20.00
N GLU A 101 10.91 -17.14 19.20
CA GLU A 101 11.68 -18.29 19.67
C GLU A 101 12.64 -17.91 20.79
N THR A 102 13.20 -16.72 20.77
CA THR A 102 14.13 -16.26 21.82
C THR A 102 13.44 -16.05 23.16
N ILE A 103 12.12 -15.89 23.18
CA ILE A 103 11.35 -15.71 24.42
C ILE A 103 10.44 -16.90 24.72
N GLY A 104 10.71 -18.04 24.08
CA GLY A 104 10.01 -19.29 24.41
C GLY A 104 8.76 -19.59 23.62
N LEU A 105 8.47 -18.82 22.58
CA LEU A 105 7.35 -19.11 21.70
C LEU A 105 7.72 -20.33 20.85
N THR A 106 6.97 -21.42 20.99
CA THR A 106 7.27 -22.68 20.31
C THR A 106 6.69 -22.72 18.89
N ARG A 107 7.23 -23.60 18.05
CA ARG A 107 6.68 -23.80 16.72
C ARG A 107 5.24 -24.29 16.77
N GLU A 108 4.90 -25.13 17.76
CA GLU A 108 3.53 -25.60 17.94
C GLU A 108 2.57 -24.44 18.20
N GLU A 109 2.98 -23.50 19.04
CA GLU A 109 2.18 -22.31 19.34
C GLU A 109 2.01 -21.44 18.09
N ILE A 110 3.05 -21.30 17.31
CA ILE A 110 3.02 -20.51 16.06
C ILE A 110 2.07 -21.16 15.05
N VAL A 111 2.16 -22.48 14.87
CA VAL A 111 1.28 -23.22 13.97
C VAL A 111 -0.18 -23.09 14.39
N LYS A 112 -0.44 -23.20 15.69
CA LYS A 112 -1.79 -23.00 16.24
C LYS A 112 -2.32 -21.60 15.95
N LEU A 113 -1.48 -20.60 16.08
CA LEU A 113 -1.85 -19.21 15.79
C LEU A 113 -2.33 -19.07 14.35
N LEU A 114 -1.63 -19.70 13.40
CA LEU A 114 -1.99 -19.65 11.98
C LEU A 114 -3.27 -20.44 11.67
N GLN A 115 -3.62 -21.40 12.50
CA GLN A 115 -4.81 -22.23 12.32
C GLN A 115 -6.04 -21.67 13.02
N SER A 116 -5.89 -20.64 13.85
CA SER A 116 -6.96 -20.11 14.68
C SER A 116 -7.97 -19.24 13.95
N GLU A 117 -7.74 -18.91 12.68
CA GLU A 117 -8.63 -18.09 11.88
C GLU A 117 -9.39 -18.88 10.81
#